data_8345a1b8634f8717a2d2e8b417565fe3
#
_entry.id   8345a1b8634f8717a2d2e8b417565fe3
#
_cell.length_a   1.000
_cell.length_b   1.000
_cell.length_c   1.000
_cell.angle_alpha   90.00
_cell.angle_beta   90.00
_cell.angle_gamma   90.00
#
_symmetry.space_group_name_H-M   'P 1'
#
loop_
_entity.id
_entity.type
_entity.pdbx_description
1 polymer ?
#
loop_
_entity_poly.entity_id
_entity_poly.type
_entity_poly.pdbx_seq_one_letter_code
_entity_poly.pdbx_strand_id
1 'polypeptide(L)'
;CSYDEKFNEILGNKIENVFDVWGGCSGIQSGFQVTFNEGCVKRNVCPTVLANAMSVQPAKAFGIYGRKGDIKPGFDADLLIVDPEKEWEITSDSLLYVNKISAFVGMKGKGLPIMTMIRGNVVAEDGKIVAEKGVGTFIKKIK
;
A
#
# COMPACT_ATOMS: atom_id res chain seq x y z
N CYS A 1 12.27 12.57 -18.06
CA CYS A 1 12.50 11.41 -17.24
C CYS A 1 11.81 10.19 -17.84
N SER A 2 12.50 9.04 -17.91
CA SER A 2 12.09 7.81 -18.61
C SER A 2 10.72 7.20 -18.20
N TYR A 3 10.11 7.66 -17.11
CA TYR A 3 8.81 7.16 -16.64
C TYR A 3 7.68 7.60 -17.54
N ASP A 4 7.68 8.85 -17.97
CA ASP A 4 6.62 9.41 -18.82
C ASP A 4 6.64 8.80 -20.23
N GLU A 5 7.82 8.58 -20.80
CA GLU A 5 7.95 7.95 -22.12
C GLU A 5 7.45 6.51 -22.11
N LYS A 6 7.89 5.70 -21.12
CA LYS A 6 7.51 4.30 -20.99
C LYS A 6 6.03 4.12 -20.67
N PHE A 7 5.47 5.03 -19.87
CA PHE A 7 4.06 5.03 -19.50
C PHE A 7 3.16 5.35 -20.70
N ASN A 8 3.59 6.27 -21.54
CA ASN A 8 2.88 6.67 -22.76
C ASN A 8 2.97 5.63 -23.86
N GLU A 9 4.12 4.97 -24.01
CA GLU A 9 4.29 3.85 -24.91
C GLU A 9 3.29 2.72 -24.56
N ILE A 10 3.09 2.43 -23.27
CA ILE A 10 2.14 1.42 -22.78
C ILE A 10 0.68 1.84 -23.02
N LEU A 11 0.36 3.12 -22.89
CA LEU A 11 -1.00 3.64 -23.12
C LEU A 11 -1.30 3.93 -24.59
N GLY A 12 -0.30 3.84 -25.47
CA GLY A 12 -0.45 4.15 -26.89
C GLY A 12 -0.75 5.63 -27.19
N ASN A 13 -0.51 6.51 -26.22
CA ASN A 13 -0.81 7.94 -26.31
C ASN A 13 0.41 8.72 -26.79
N LYS A 14 0.22 9.56 -27.82
CA LYS A 14 1.14 10.64 -28.12
C LYS A 14 0.92 11.77 -27.12
N ILE A 15 1.91 12.11 -26.29
CA ILE A 15 1.82 13.32 -25.46
C ILE A 15 2.17 14.52 -26.35
N GLU A 16 1.19 15.37 -26.57
CA GLU A 16 1.35 16.63 -27.29
C GLU A 16 1.38 17.83 -26.32
N ASN A 17 0.81 17.65 -25.11
CA ASN A 17 0.85 18.70 -24.08
C ASN A 17 0.77 18.10 -22.66
N VAL A 18 0.96 18.93 -21.64
CA VAL A 18 0.95 18.52 -20.22
C VAL A 18 -0.37 17.90 -19.76
N PHE A 19 -1.48 18.23 -20.40
CA PHE A 19 -2.81 17.68 -20.05
C PHE A 19 -3.04 16.27 -20.57
N ASP A 20 -2.20 15.79 -21.48
CA ASP A 20 -2.24 14.41 -21.97
C ASP A 20 -1.48 13.48 -21.03
N VAL A 21 -0.75 14.03 -20.05
CA VAL A 21 0.00 13.26 -19.07
C VAL A 21 -0.96 12.73 -18.00
N TRP A 22 -0.88 11.43 -17.74
CA TRP A 22 -1.63 10.81 -16.66
C TRP A 22 -1.23 11.41 -15.30
N GLY A 23 -2.21 11.90 -14.55
CA GLY A 23 -1.98 12.46 -13.21
C GLY A 23 -1.88 11.37 -12.14
N GLY A 24 -0.75 11.33 -11.43
CA GLY A 24 -0.56 10.47 -10.28
C GLY A 24 0.24 9.19 -10.54
N CYS A 25 0.41 8.40 -9.49
CA CYS A 25 1.22 7.18 -9.51
C CYS A 25 0.47 6.06 -8.78
N SER A 26 0.35 4.89 -9.43
CA SER A 26 -0.27 3.71 -8.83
C SER A 26 0.64 3.12 -7.74
N GLY A 27 0.30 3.34 -6.47
CA GLY A 27 1.13 2.95 -5.34
C GLY A 27 0.40 2.25 -4.18
N ILE A 28 -0.93 2.06 -4.25
CA ILE A 28 -1.71 1.54 -3.11
C ILE A 28 -1.22 0.15 -2.68
N GLN A 29 -1.02 -0.77 -3.61
CA GLN A 29 -0.56 -2.13 -3.30
C GLN A 29 0.90 -2.16 -2.82
N SER A 30 1.77 -1.39 -3.47
CA SER A 30 3.23 -1.45 -3.26
C SER A 30 3.76 -0.41 -2.27
N GLY A 31 2.95 0.59 -1.92
CA GLY A 31 3.39 1.73 -1.12
C GLY A 31 3.96 1.35 0.24
N PHE A 32 3.33 0.40 0.95
CA PHE A 32 3.83 -0.05 2.25
C PHE A 32 5.21 -0.72 2.12
N GLN A 33 5.34 -1.74 1.26
CA GLN A 33 6.59 -2.51 1.14
C GLN A 33 7.75 -1.64 0.67
N VAL A 34 7.51 -0.71 -0.26
CA VAL A 34 8.52 0.26 -0.71
C VAL A 34 8.93 1.18 0.44
N THR A 35 7.97 1.74 1.18
CA THR A 35 8.25 2.65 2.30
C THR A 35 8.94 1.92 3.45
N PHE A 36 8.56 0.67 3.75
CA PHE A 36 9.20 -0.16 4.76
C PHE A 36 10.66 -0.44 4.40
N ASN A 37 10.91 -0.88 3.16
CA ASN A 37 12.27 -1.14 2.68
C ASN A 37 13.14 0.12 2.72
N GLU A 38 12.65 1.23 2.17
CA GLU A 38 13.41 2.48 2.11
C GLU A 38 13.63 3.13 3.49
N GLY A 39 12.64 3.04 4.38
CA GLY A 39 12.70 3.59 5.72
C GLY A 39 13.35 2.64 6.71
N CYS A 40 12.74 1.50 6.96
CA CYS A 40 13.15 0.62 8.05
C CYS A 40 14.39 -0.21 7.69
N VAL A 41 14.44 -0.80 6.49
CA VAL A 41 15.56 -1.66 6.10
C VAL A 41 16.80 -0.86 5.74
N LYS A 42 16.68 0.13 4.84
CA LYS A 42 17.84 0.87 4.34
C LYS A 42 18.31 2.00 5.24
N ARG A 43 17.41 2.67 5.96
CA ARG A 43 17.72 3.84 6.79
C ARG A 43 17.57 3.61 8.28
N ASN A 44 17.28 2.37 8.71
CA ASN A 44 17.11 1.98 10.11
C ASN A 44 16.06 2.84 10.86
N VAL A 45 15.04 3.33 10.17
CA VAL A 45 13.92 4.00 10.81
C VAL A 45 13.14 2.96 11.63
N CYS A 46 12.85 3.27 12.89
CA CYS A 46 12.09 2.37 13.74
C CYS A 46 10.71 2.09 13.12
N PRO A 47 10.26 0.83 13.01
CA PRO A 47 8.96 0.48 12.45
C PRO A 47 7.78 1.19 13.12
N THR A 48 7.90 1.55 14.39
CA THR A 48 6.87 2.31 15.12
C THR A 48 6.66 3.72 14.55
N VAL A 49 7.72 4.35 14.02
CA VAL A 49 7.61 5.65 13.33
C VAL A 49 6.79 5.50 12.05
N LEU A 50 7.05 4.44 11.29
CA LEU A 50 6.29 4.13 10.08
C LEU A 50 4.83 3.81 10.41
N ALA A 51 4.57 2.97 11.42
CA ALA A 51 3.23 2.65 11.87
C ALA A 51 2.46 3.91 12.33
N ASN A 52 3.12 4.81 13.06
CA ASN A 52 2.52 6.08 13.43
C ASN A 52 2.17 6.93 12.19
N ALA A 53 3.08 7.06 11.23
CA ALA A 53 2.88 7.87 10.03
C ALA A 53 1.81 7.29 9.09
N MET A 54 1.73 5.97 8.93
CA MET A 54 0.84 5.31 7.98
C MET A 54 -0.51 4.87 8.58
N SER A 55 -0.64 4.84 9.91
CA SER A 55 -1.86 4.37 10.57
C SER A 55 -2.44 5.39 11.54
N VAL A 56 -1.68 5.77 12.58
CA VAL A 56 -2.18 6.66 13.66
C VAL A 56 -2.51 8.05 13.14
N GLN A 57 -1.59 8.68 12.41
CA GLN A 57 -1.78 10.06 11.94
C GLN A 57 -2.91 10.17 10.91
N PRO A 58 -3.02 9.30 9.90
CA PRO A 58 -4.17 9.29 9.00
C PRO A 58 -5.50 9.07 9.76
N ALA A 59 -5.54 8.14 10.71
CA ALA A 59 -6.76 7.90 11.48
C ALA A 59 -7.20 9.14 12.28
N LYS A 60 -6.26 9.91 12.83
CA LYS A 60 -6.54 11.19 13.48
C LYS A 60 -7.02 12.24 12.48
N ALA A 61 -6.33 12.39 11.35
CA ALA A 61 -6.66 13.36 10.32
C ALA A 61 -8.08 13.15 9.76
N PHE A 62 -8.47 11.89 9.56
CA PHE A 62 -9.80 11.53 9.08
C PHE A 62 -10.87 11.42 10.18
N GLY A 63 -10.51 11.60 11.45
CA GLY A 63 -11.44 11.58 12.60
C GLY A 63 -12.02 10.19 12.88
N ILE A 64 -11.23 9.14 12.65
CA ILE A 64 -11.58 7.74 12.93
C ILE A 64 -10.66 7.10 13.98
N TYR A 65 -9.74 7.89 14.56
CA TYR A 65 -8.91 7.43 15.67
C TYR A 65 -9.79 7.16 16.91
N GLY A 66 -9.51 6.06 17.59
CA GLY A 66 -10.39 5.51 18.63
C GLY A 66 -11.10 4.24 18.18
N ARG A 67 -11.18 4.04 16.85
CA ARG A 67 -11.66 2.80 16.24
C ARG A 67 -10.61 2.18 15.31
N LYS A 68 -9.85 3.01 14.59
CA LYS A 68 -8.83 2.62 13.61
C LYS A 68 -7.49 3.28 13.92
N GLY A 69 -6.41 2.70 13.43
CA GLY A 69 -5.09 3.29 13.39
C GLY A 69 -4.15 2.91 14.52
N ASP A 70 -4.60 2.08 15.47
CA ASP A 70 -3.75 1.65 16.60
C ASP A 70 -4.10 0.20 17.01
N ILE A 71 -3.19 -0.44 17.74
CA ILE A 71 -3.38 -1.79 18.31
C ILE A 71 -3.63 -1.60 19.82
N LYS A 72 -4.91 -1.42 20.16
CA LYS A 72 -5.35 -1.19 21.57
C LYS A 72 -6.71 -1.86 21.79
N PRO A 73 -7.05 -2.21 23.05
CA PRO A 73 -8.40 -2.62 23.41
C PRO A 73 -9.44 -1.59 22.96
N GLY A 74 -10.49 -2.05 22.28
CA GLY A 74 -11.56 -1.20 21.73
C GLY A 74 -11.34 -0.74 20.29
N PHE A 75 -10.14 -0.95 19.71
CA PHE A 75 -9.90 -0.70 18.29
C PHE A 75 -10.27 -1.93 17.44
N ASP A 76 -10.68 -1.69 16.20
CA ASP A 76 -10.88 -2.78 15.25
C ASP A 76 -9.53 -3.47 14.97
N ALA A 77 -9.54 -4.80 14.91
CA ALA A 77 -8.36 -5.60 14.60
C ALA A 77 -8.04 -5.55 13.09
N ASP A 78 -7.67 -4.37 12.60
CA ASP A 78 -7.13 -4.15 11.27
C ASP A 78 -5.60 -4.25 11.36
N LEU A 79 -5.06 -5.40 10.98
CA LEU A 79 -3.67 -5.73 11.22
C LEU A 79 -2.95 -6.06 9.91
N LEU A 80 -1.70 -5.63 9.84
CA LEU A 80 -0.77 -6.02 8.79
C LEU A 80 0.40 -6.77 9.44
N ILE A 81 0.58 -8.03 9.06
CA ILE A 81 1.71 -8.85 9.50
C ILE A 81 2.78 -8.79 8.43
N VAL A 82 3.99 -8.42 8.82
CA VAL A 82 5.11 -8.20 7.92
C VAL A 82 6.26 -9.14 8.30
N ASP A 83 6.80 -9.85 7.32
CA ASP A 83 8.07 -10.53 7.46
C ASP A 83 9.19 -9.55 7.02
N PRO A 84 10.03 -9.07 7.95
CA PRO A 84 11.04 -8.04 7.66
C PRO A 84 12.17 -8.54 6.77
N GLU A 85 12.43 -9.86 6.74
CA GLU A 85 13.51 -10.45 5.96
C GLU A 85 13.07 -10.99 4.61
N LYS A 86 11.76 -11.15 4.39
CA LYS A 86 11.24 -11.69 3.14
C LYS A 86 11.53 -10.74 1.98
N GLU A 87 12.24 -11.23 0.98
CA GLU A 87 12.59 -10.48 -0.23
C GLU A 87 11.42 -10.40 -1.17
N TRP A 88 11.35 -9.30 -1.92
CA TRP A 88 10.31 -9.07 -2.92
C TRP A 88 10.85 -8.35 -4.16
N GLU A 89 10.18 -8.58 -5.26
CA GLU A 89 10.32 -7.83 -6.50
C GLU A 89 8.94 -7.42 -6.99
N ILE A 90 8.77 -6.16 -7.37
CA ILE A 90 7.52 -5.67 -7.97
C ILE A 90 7.61 -5.89 -9.48
N THR A 91 6.79 -6.79 -9.98
CA THR A 91 6.64 -7.06 -11.41
C THR A 91 5.26 -6.64 -11.88
N SER A 92 5.08 -6.38 -13.17
CA SER A 92 3.75 -6.08 -13.73
C SER A 92 2.74 -7.19 -13.40
N ASP A 93 3.17 -8.45 -13.43
CA ASP A 93 2.30 -9.61 -13.14
C ASP A 93 1.89 -9.69 -11.67
N SER A 94 2.74 -9.22 -10.75
CA SER A 94 2.44 -9.19 -9.32
C SER A 94 1.40 -8.14 -8.93
N LEU A 95 1.09 -7.18 -9.82
CA LEU A 95 0.12 -6.13 -9.56
C LEU A 95 -1.32 -6.65 -9.70
N LEU A 96 -2.15 -6.31 -8.70
CA LEU A 96 -3.58 -6.63 -8.69
C LEU A 96 -4.44 -5.52 -9.35
N TYR A 97 -3.80 -4.46 -9.84
CA TYR A 97 -4.48 -3.37 -10.56
C TYR A 97 -5.07 -3.85 -11.88
N VAL A 98 -6.14 -3.21 -12.31
CA VAL A 98 -6.70 -3.42 -13.65
C VAL A 98 -5.65 -3.12 -14.73
N ASN A 99 -4.99 -1.97 -14.59
CA ASN A 99 -3.84 -1.61 -15.42
C ASN A 99 -2.55 -2.05 -14.71
N LYS A 100 -1.80 -2.98 -15.29
CA LYS A 100 -0.57 -3.55 -14.71
C LYS A 100 0.62 -2.59 -14.75
N ILE A 101 0.41 -1.34 -14.32
CA ILE A 101 1.37 -0.24 -14.43
C ILE A 101 1.63 0.35 -13.05
N SER A 102 2.89 0.53 -12.68
CA SER A 102 3.32 1.24 -11.47
C SER A 102 4.73 1.80 -11.67
N ALA A 103 5.00 2.96 -11.07
CA ALA A 103 6.35 3.53 -11.01
C ALA A 103 7.36 2.64 -10.28
N PHE A 104 6.86 1.68 -9.50
CA PHE A 104 7.69 0.79 -8.69
C PHE A 104 8.01 -0.54 -9.36
N VAL A 105 7.56 -0.79 -10.61
CA VAL A 105 7.92 -2.00 -11.36
C VAL A 105 9.44 -2.08 -11.54
N GLY A 106 10.02 -3.25 -11.22
CA GLY A 106 11.46 -3.51 -11.23
C GLY A 106 12.15 -3.20 -9.88
N MET A 107 11.46 -2.58 -8.92
CA MET A 107 12.03 -2.41 -7.58
C MET A 107 12.08 -3.73 -6.82
N LYS A 108 13.19 -3.89 -6.07
CA LYS A 108 13.44 -5.03 -5.19
C LYS A 108 13.73 -4.54 -3.79
N GLY A 109 13.42 -5.35 -2.80
CA GLY A 109 13.71 -5.02 -1.41
C GLY A 109 13.37 -6.14 -0.43
N LYS A 110 13.37 -5.78 0.86
CA LYS A 110 12.97 -6.64 1.96
C LYS A 110 11.80 -6.04 2.73
N GLY A 111 11.12 -6.90 3.49
CA GLY A 111 9.95 -6.51 4.27
C GLY A 111 8.68 -6.62 3.46
N LEU A 112 8.09 -7.82 3.45
CA LEU A 112 6.88 -8.12 2.71
C LEU A 112 5.71 -8.36 3.67
N PRO A 113 4.55 -7.70 3.44
CA PRO A 113 3.30 -8.10 4.07
C PRO A 113 2.97 -9.56 3.74
N ILE A 114 2.82 -10.39 4.75
CA ILE A 114 2.47 -11.80 4.60
C ILE A 114 1.01 -12.07 4.93
N MET A 115 0.37 -11.23 5.74
CA MET A 115 -1.04 -11.33 6.07
C MET A 115 -1.65 -9.97 6.33
N THR A 116 -2.86 -9.76 5.85
CA THR A 116 -3.70 -8.59 6.13
C THR A 116 -5.01 -9.02 6.74
N MET A 117 -5.39 -8.39 7.85
CA MET A 117 -6.66 -8.63 8.54
C MET A 117 -7.48 -7.35 8.58
N ILE A 118 -8.80 -7.50 8.46
CA ILE A 118 -9.79 -6.43 8.66
C ILE A 118 -10.80 -6.90 9.70
N ARG A 119 -10.90 -6.21 10.81
CA ARG A 119 -11.77 -6.57 11.95
C ARG A 119 -11.61 -8.03 12.38
N GLY A 120 -10.35 -8.49 12.46
CA GLY A 120 -10.01 -9.85 12.85
C GLY A 120 -10.19 -10.94 11.78
N ASN A 121 -10.70 -10.58 10.59
CA ASN A 121 -10.84 -11.54 9.48
C ASN A 121 -9.65 -11.39 8.53
N VAL A 122 -9.00 -12.49 8.18
CA VAL A 122 -7.93 -12.52 7.18
C VAL A 122 -8.54 -12.21 5.82
N VAL A 123 -8.01 -11.19 5.14
CA VAL A 123 -8.49 -10.76 3.82
C VAL A 123 -7.46 -10.98 2.71
N ALA A 124 -6.18 -11.04 3.07
CA ALA A 124 -5.10 -11.40 2.15
C ALA A 124 -4.03 -12.17 2.90
N GLU A 125 -3.44 -13.16 2.24
CA GLU A 125 -2.36 -13.99 2.76
C GLU A 125 -1.42 -14.37 1.62
N ASP A 126 -0.10 -14.25 1.86
CA ASP A 126 0.96 -14.54 0.88
C ASP A 126 0.70 -13.95 -0.52
N GLY A 127 0.27 -12.69 -0.55
CA GLY A 127 0.01 -11.95 -1.79
C GLY A 127 -1.29 -12.33 -2.52
N LYS A 128 -2.12 -13.18 -1.92
CA LYS A 128 -3.41 -13.60 -2.48
C LYS A 128 -4.57 -13.03 -1.68
N ILE A 129 -5.61 -12.57 -2.37
CA ILE A 129 -6.87 -12.19 -1.73
C ILE A 129 -7.62 -13.46 -1.38
N VAL A 130 -7.95 -13.65 -0.09
CA VAL A 130 -8.68 -14.81 0.43
C VAL A 130 -10.11 -14.45 0.90
N ALA A 131 -10.42 -13.17 1.05
CA ALA A 131 -11.74 -12.71 1.44
C ALA A 131 -12.71 -12.69 0.26
N GLU A 132 -13.98 -12.88 0.57
CA GLU A 132 -15.08 -12.65 -0.36
C GLU A 132 -15.26 -11.15 -0.65
N LYS A 133 -15.90 -10.83 -1.78
CA LYS A 133 -16.24 -9.43 -2.13
C LYS A 133 -17.30 -8.89 -1.17
N GLY A 134 -17.20 -7.62 -0.84
CA GLY A 134 -18.22 -6.93 -0.03
C GLY A 134 -18.03 -6.98 1.48
N VAL A 135 -16.91 -7.51 1.99
CA VAL A 135 -16.61 -7.54 3.44
C VAL A 135 -16.33 -6.16 4.06
N GLY A 136 -16.05 -5.16 3.24
CA GLY A 136 -15.82 -3.79 3.68
C GLY A 136 -17.08 -3.11 4.20
N THR A 137 -16.95 -2.25 5.22
CA THR A 137 -18.02 -1.39 5.72
C THR A 137 -17.54 0.05 5.82
N PHE A 138 -18.41 0.98 5.43
CA PHE A 138 -18.09 2.40 5.56
C PHE A 138 -18.03 2.82 7.03
N ILE A 139 -17.00 3.55 7.41
CA ILE A 139 -16.80 4.06 8.77
C ILE A 139 -17.05 5.55 8.78
N LYS A 140 -18.04 5.97 9.55
CA LYS A 140 -18.31 7.38 9.78
C LYS A 140 -17.28 7.99 10.72
N LYS A 141 -16.98 9.27 10.53
CA LYS A 141 -16.18 10.06 11.47
C LYS A 141 -16.74 9.93 12.89
N ILE A 142 -15.86 9.71 13.86
CA ILE A 142 -16.20 9.72 15.29
C ILE A 142 -16.38 11.17 15.70
N LYS A 143 -17.51 11.48 16.35
CA LYS A 143 -17.80 12.83 16.87
C LYS A 143 -17.03 13.09 18.13
#